data_ff8528fb1a011c1b24119b723b12eb17
#
_entry.id   ff8528fb1a011c1b24119b723b12eb17
#
_cell.length_a   1.000
_cell.length_b   1.000
_cell.length_c   1.000
_cell.angle_alpha   90.00
_cell.angle_beta   90.00
_cell.angle_gamma   90.00
#
_symmetry.space_group_name_H-M   'P 1'
#
loop_
_entity.id
_entity.type
_entity.pdbx_description
1 polymer ?
#
loop_
_entity_poly.entity_id
_entity_poly.type
_entity_poly.pdbx_seq_one_letter_code
_entity_poly.pdbx_strand_id
1 'polypeptide(L)'
;MLLLPERVTLEDAPATLRMLAQALRRETGAEVVADASGLMRFDSSVLAVLLECRRLAEAAGQRFAVRQPPAKLVELSRLYGLDEALPRLAAEAV
;
A
#
# COMPACT_ATOMS: atom_id res chain seq x y z
N MET A 1 -7.97 -0.89 9.52
CA MET A 1 -7.28 -1.47 8.36
C MET A 1 -7.74 -0.79 7.08
N LEU A 2 -6.81 -0.44 6.21
CA LEU A 2 -7.13 0.16 4.92
C LEU A 2 -7.43 -0.94 3.90
N LEU A 3 -8.47 -0.76 3.10
CA LEU A 3 -8.80 -1.72 2.04
C LEU A 3 -8.43 -1.11 0.69
N LEU A 4 -7.52 -1.76 -0.03
CA LEU A 4 -7.19 -1.33 -1.38
C LEU A 4 -8.34 -1.69 -2.32
N PRO A 5 -8.71 -0.79 -3.24
CA PRO A 5 -9.76 -1.11 -4.21
C PRO A 5 -9.29 -2.18 -5.21
N GLU A 6 -10.23 -2.72 -5.95
CA GLU A 6 -9.95 -3.74 -6.95
C GLU A 6 -9.03 -3.21 -8.06
N ARG A 7 -9.15 -1.93 -8.40
CA ARG A 7 -8.38 -1.32 -9.48
C ARG A 7 -7.62 -0.09 -8.98
N VAL A 8 -6.30 -0.08 -9.20
CA VAL A 8 -5.44 1.08 -8.92
C VAL A 8 -4.49 1.26 -10.09
N THR A 9 -4.90 2.02 -11.07
CA THR A 9 -4.07 2.40 -12.21
C THR A 9 -3.73 3.89 -12.11
N LEU A 10 -2.95 4.39 -13.04
CA LEU A 10 -2.54 5.79 -13.04
C LEU A 10 -3.74 6.73 -12.96
N GLU A 11 -4.84 6.40 -13.64
CA GLU A 11 -6.06 7.21 -13.60
C GLU A 11 -6.71 7.24 -12.23
N ASP A 12 -6.65 6.12 -11.52
CA ASP A 12 -7.32 5.98 -10.22
C ASP A 12 -6.49 6.50 -9.06
N ALA A 13 -5.16 6.58 -9.22
CA ALA A 13 -4.23 6.81 -8.13
C ALA A 13 -4.56 8.05 -7.29
N PRO A 14 -4.84 9.23 -7.88
CA PRO A 14 -5.14 10.41 -7.05
C PRO A 14 -6.38 10.23 -6.17
N ALA A 15 -7.46 9.68 -6.73
CA ALA A 15 -8.68 9.47 -5.96
C ALA A 15 -8.50 8.39 -4.89
N THR A 16 -7.78 7.32 -5.25
CA THR A 16 -7.47 6.24 -4.31
C THR A 16 -6.64 6.77 -3.14
N LEU A 17 -5.63 7.57 -3.43
CA LEU A 17 -4.80 8.14 -2.37
C LEU A 17 -5.60 9.03 -1.44
N ARG A 18 -6.49 9.88 -1.97
CA ARG A 18 -7.35 10.72 -1.12
C ARG A 18 -8.22 9.88 -0.20
N MET A 19 -8.81 8.83 -0.73
CA MET A 19 -9.65 7.91 0.04
C MET A 19 -8.85 7.22 1.15
N LEU A 20 -7.68 6.68 0.82
CA LEU A 20 -6.84 5.98 1.77
C LEU A 20 -6.27 6.94 2.83
N ALA A 21 -5.92 8.16 2.44
CA ALA A 21 -5.43 9.15 3.38
C ALA A 21 -6.49 9.51 4.42
N GLN A 22 -7.75 9.64 4.01
CA GLN A 22 -8.84 9.88 4.95
C GLN A 22 -9.06 8.70 5.89
N ALA A 23 -9.01 7.48 5.35
CA ALA A 23 -9.16 6.28 6.17
C ALA A 23 -8.00 6.14 7.17
N LEU A 24 -6.80 6.49 6.74
CA LEU A 24 -5.60 6.42 7.57
C LEU A 24 -5.68 7.34 8.79
N ARG A 25 -6.30 8.51 8.64
CA ARG A 25 -6.49 9.44 9.77
C ARG A 25 -7.33 8.85 10.89
N ARG A 26 -8.13 7.84 10.60
CA ARG A 26 -9.00 7.18 11.57
C ARG A 26 -8.31 5.99 12.24
N GLU A 27 -7.13 5.61 11.74
CA GLU A 27 -6.37 4.49 12.30
C GLU A 27 -5.64 4.96 13.56
N THR A 28 -5.88 4.27 14.68
CA THR A 28 -5.35 4.67 15.97
C THR A 28 -4.32 3.71 16.55
N GLY A 29 -4.10 2.57 15.92
CA GLY A 29 -3.15 1.58 16.41
C GLY A 29 -1.70 1.95 16.12
N ALA A 30 -0.79 1.16 16.68
CA ALA A 30 0.65 1.32 16.45
C ALA A 30 1.05 0.97 15.01
N GLU A 31 0.22 0.21 14.31
CA GLU A 31 0.48 -0.22 12.94
C GLU A 31 -0.75 0.00 12.07
N VAL A 32 -0.52 0.55 10.89
CA VAL A 32 -1.54 0.69 9.87
C VAL A 32 -1.33 -0.43 8.85
N VAL A 33 -2.36 -1.21 8.61
CA VAL A 33 -2.31 -2.33 7.66
C VAL A 33 -3.16 -1.99 6.45
N ALA A 34 -2.58 -2.09 5.26
CA ALA A 34 -3.30 -2.00 4.00
C ALA A 34 -3.55 -3.40 3.45
N ASP A 35 -4.81 -3.77 3.31
CA ASP A 35 -5.20 -5.08 2.79
C ASP A 35 -5.27 -5.02 1.26
N ALA A 36 -4.39 -5.76 0.61
CA ALA A 36 -4.28 -5.82 -0.85
C ALA A 36 -4.96 -7.05 -1.44
N SER A 37 -5.71 -7.81 -0.64
CA SER A 37 -6.32 -9.06 -1.12
C SER A 37 -7.34 -8.85 -2.24
N GLY A 38 -7.98 -7.69 -2.29
CA GLY A 38 -8.95 -7.37 -3.33
C GLY A 38 -8.37 -6.72 -4.58
N LEU A 39 -7.07 -6.43 -4.57
CA LEU A 39 -6.42 -5.73 -5.67
C LEU A 39 -6.26 -6.66 -6.88
N MET A 40 -6.87 -6.30 -8.02
CA MET A 40 -6.90 -7.16 -9.21
C MET A 40 -6.27 -6.50 -10.44
N ARG A 41 -6.48 -5.20 -10.63
CA ARG A 41 -5.95 -4.46 -11.75
C ARG A 41 -5.11 -3.30 -11.26
N PHE A 42 -3.83 -3.28 -11.63
CA PHE A 42 -2.96 -2.20 -11.19
C PHE A 42 -1.76 -2.07 -12.12
N ASP A 43 -1.18 -0.90 -12.10
CA ASP A 43 0.11 -0.61 -12.71
C ASP A 43 1.07 -0.10 -11.63
N SER A 44 2.22 0.43 -12.02
CA SER A 44 3.22 0.90 -11.07
C SER A 44 2.74 2.05 -10.18
N SER A 45 1.66 2.74 -10.53
CA SER A 45 1.13 3.83 -9.71
C SER A 45 0.64 3.34 -8.35
N VAL A 46 0.28 2.06 -8.22
CA VAL A 46 -0.09 1.49 -6.92
C VAL A 46 1.07 1.57 -5.93
N LEU A 47 2.30 1.46 -6.40
CA LEU A 47 3.49 1.58 -5.55
C LEU A 47 3.61 2.98 -4.98
N ALA A 48 3.36 4.00 -5.79
CA ALA A 48 3.39 5.39 -5.33
C ALA A 48 2.31 5.63 -4.27
N VAL A 49 1.12 5.05 -4.45
CA VAL A 49 0.04 5.15 -3.47
C VAL A 49 0.46 4.50 -2.15
N LEU A 50 1.04 3.31 -2.20
CA LEU A 50 1.49 2.61 -0.99
C LEU A 50 2.62 3.36 -0.28
N LEU A 51 3.57 3.90 -1.03
CA LEU A 51 4.67 4.68 -0.46
C LEU A 51 4.16 5.94 0.25
N GLU A 52 3.18 6.62 -0.33
CA GLU A 52 2.60 7.80 0.29
C GLU A 52 1.81 7.43 1.54
N CYS A 53 1.08 6.32 1.53
CA CYS A 53 0.39 5.82 2.72
C CYS A 53 1.39 5.52 3.84
N ARG A 54 2.52 4.89 3.49
CA ARG A 54 3.60 4.63 4.45
C ARG A 54 4.13 5.92 5.04
N ARG A 55 4.39 6.92 4.19
CA ARG A 55 4.89 8.22 4.65
C ARG A 55 3.92 8.87 5.63
N LEU A 56 2.63 8.85 5.32
CA LEU A 56 1.60 9.42 6.18
C LEU A 56 1.49 8.68 7.51
N ALA A 57 1.57 7.35 7.49
CA ALA A 57 1.53 6.54 8.71
C ALA A 57 2.74 6.85 9.60
N GLU A 58 3.93 6.88 9.02
CA GLU A 58 5.15 7.17 9.77
C GLU A 58 5.15 8.59 10.35
N ALA A 59 4.59 9.54 9.62
CA ALA A 59 4.45 10.91 10.12
C ALA A 59 3.55 10.97 11.36
N ALA A 60 2.64 10.03 11.50
CA ALA A 60 1.77 9.90 12.67
C ALA A 60 2.33 8.95 13.74
N GLY A 61 3.58 8.52 13.59
CA GLY A 61 4.23 7.62 14.55
C GLY A 61 3.79 6.16 14.43
N GLN A 62 3.18 5.79 13.32
CA GLN A 62 2.68 4.44 13.11
C GLN A 62 3.55 3.68 12.11
N ARG A 63 3.63 2.36 12.26
CA ARG A 63 4.26 1.49 11.27
C ARG A 63 3.25 1.19 10.17
N PHE A 64 3.76 0.86 8.98
CA PHE A 64 2.92 0.54 7.83
C PHE A 64 3.25 -0.87 7.32
N ALA A 65 2.21 -1.65 7.02
CA ALA A 65 2.35 -2.97 6.44
C ALA A 65 1.29 -3.21 5.37
N VAL A 66 1.61 -4.06 4.40
CA VAL A 66 0.68 -4.50 3.37
C VAL A 66 0.37 -5.96 3.59
N ARG A 67 -0.91 -6.29 3.68
CA ARG A 67 -1.39 -7.65 3.92
C ARG A 67 -1.87 -8.28 2.62
N GLN A 68 -1.51 -9.55 2.41
CA GLN A 68 -1.94 -10.36 1.27
C GLN A 68 -1.73 -9.68 -0.09
N PRO A 69 -0.52 -9.20 -0.38
CA PRO A 69 -0.24 -8.62 -1.67
C PRO A 69 -0.30 -9.70 -2.76
N PRO A 70 -0.91 -9.41 -3.93
CA PRO A 70 -0.82 -10.33 -5.06
C PRO A 70 0.64 -10.54 -5.46
N ALA A 71 0.97 -11.74 -5.97
CA ALA A 71 2.34 -12.05 -6.37
C ALA A 71 2.90 -11.03 -7.37
N LYS A 72 2.07 -10.57 -8.29
CA LYS A 72 2.48 -9.59 -9.29
C LYS A 72 2.85 -8.24 -8.66
N LEU A 73 2.19 -7.85 -7.57
CA LEU A 73 2.52 -6.63 -6.84
C LEU A 73 3.90 -6.75 -6.19
N VAL A 74 4.20 -7.90 -5.61
CA VAL A 74 5.50 -8.17 -5.01
C VAL A 74 6.60 -8.13 -6.06
N GLU A 75 6.37 -8.76 -7.22
CA GLU A 75 7.33 -8.73 -8.33
C GLU A 75 7.58 -7.30 -8.80
N LEU A 76 6.53 -6.52 -8.93
CA LEU A 76 6.62 -5.13 -9.35
C LEU A 76 7.43 -4.30 -8.36
N SER A 77 7.19 -4.51 -7.06
CA SER A 77 7.93 -3.83 -5.99
C SER A 77 9.43 -4.13 -6.07
N ARG A 78 9.79 -5.39 -6.32
CA ARG A 78 11.20 -5.80 -6.48
C ARG A 78 11.81 -5.16 -7.71
N LEU A 79 11.08 -5.12 -8.81
CA LEU A 79 11.55 -4.52 -10.05
C LEU A 79 11.91 -3.05 -9.86
N TYR A 80 11.15 -2.34 -9.05
CA TYR A 80 11.41 -0.93 -8.76
C TYR A 80 12.34 -0.71 -7.57
N GLY A 81 12.92 -1.78 -7.02
CA GLY A 81 13.90 -1.68 -5.94
C GLY A 81 13.31 -1.19 -4.62
N LEU A 82 12.07 -1.53 -4.32
CA LEU A 82 11.35 -1.04 -3.15
C LEU A 82 11.39 -2.00 -1.95
N ASP A 83 12.31 -2.97 -1.95
CA ASP A 83 12.40 -3.95 -0.85
C ASP A 83 12.64 -3.28 0.51
N GLU A 84 13.43 -2.22 0.55
CA GLU A 84 13.67 -1.49 1.79
C GLU A 84 12.51 -0.57 2.16
N ALA A 85 11.89 0.06 1.17
CA ALA A 85 10.77 0.98 1.41
C ALA A 85 9.49 0.24 1.77
N LEU A 86 9.30 -0.98 1.23
CA LEU A 86 8.12 -1.81 1.50
C LEU A 86 8.55 -3.23 1.89
N PRO A 87 9.33 -3.38 2.98
CA PRO A 87 9.91 -4.68 3.33
C PRO A 87 8.86 -5.73 3.71
N ARG A 88 7.74 -5.31 4.28
CA ARG A 88 6.67 -6.23 4.68
C ARG A 88 5.96 -6.82 3.48
N LEU A 89 5.96 -6.11 2.35
CA LEU A 89 5.39 -6.61 1.10
C LEU A 89 6.17 -7.83 0.63
N ALA A 90 7.50 -7.75 0.63
CA ALA A 90 8.36 -8.87 0.25
C ALA A 90 8.24 -10.04 1.22
N ALA A 91 8.12 -9.77 2.52
CA ALA A 91 7.99 -10.81 3.54
C ALA A 91 6.67 -11.59 3.39
N GLU A 92 5.59 -10.92 3.02
CA GLU A 92 4.29 -11.56 2.81
C GLU A 92 4.28 -12.54 1.62
N ALA A 93 5.20 -12.39 0.69
CA ALA A 93 5.29 -13.23 -0.50
C ALA A 93 5.94 -14.59 -0.25
N VAL A 94 6.55 -14.79 0.89
CA VAL A 94 7.31 -16.01 1.23
C VAL A 94 6.41 -17.10 1.79
#